data_8acf7a991b74db141d4e54fa61398cfe
#
_entry.id   8acf7a991b74db141d4e54fa61398cfe
#
_cell.length_a   1.000
_cell.length_b   1.000
_cell.length_c   1.000
_cell.angle_alpha   90.00
_cell.angle_beta   90.00
_cell.angle_gamma   90.00
#
_symmetry.space_group_name_H-M   'P 1'
#
loop_
_entity.id
_entity.type
_entity.pdbx_description
1 polymer ?
#
loop_
_entity_poly.entity_id
_entity_poly.type
_entity_poly.pdbx_seq_one_letter_code
_entity_poly.pdbx_strand_id
1 'polypeptide(L)'
;MIVAFIPEGLEPTVTLSLAGAVQRMAKKHALIKRLSSVETLGSTSVICSDKTGTLTKNEMTVKELWTLEKSYHVSGEGYAVRGHIKEGPTHIFAKDNDTLKEVLLGGVFADNARIQKPDKQHPRYQILGDPNEACLEVVARKGKIDVEAEVEKTPRVKELPFDSSRKMMTVIQSSDGTHRFNPYTKGAPNCVVDKCTSYLCDG
;
A
#
# COMPACT_ATOMS: atom_id res chain seq x y z
N MET A 1 -15.91 61.17 -22.55
CA MET A 1 -16.69 60.30 -23.48
C MET A 1 -16.17 58.84 -23.61
N ILE A 2 -15.18 58.37 -22.85
CA ILE A 2 -14.63 57.01 -22.93
C ILE A 2 -15.41 56.04 -22.02
N VAL A 3 -16.02 56.48 -20.95
CA VAL A 3 -16.75 55.65 -19.97
C VAL A 3 -18.06 55.06 -20.54
N ALA A 4 -18.64 55.67 -21.57
CA ALA A 4 -19.91 55.26 -22.18
C ALA A 4 -19.84 53.96 -23.01
N PHE A 5 -18.63 53.42 -23.27
CA PHE A 5 -18.43 52.20 -24.07
C PHE A 5 -18.10 50.94 -23.26
N ILE A 6 -17.95 51.08 -21.93
CA ILE A 6 -17.76 49.91 -21.05
C ILE A 6 -19.14 49.44 -20.60
N PRO A 7 -19.61 48.24 -20.99
CA PRO A 7 -20.88 47.73 -20.53
C PRO A 7 -20.82 47.47 -19.03
N GLU A 8 -21.49 48.32 -18.23
CA GLU A 8 -21.52 48.26 -16.75
C GLU A 8 -21.96 46.91 -16.21
N GLY A 9 -22.71 46.15 -16.99
CA GLY A 9 -23.16 44.79 -16.63
C GLY A 9 -22.16 43.65 -16.89
N LEU A 10 -21.00 43.91 -17.55
CA LEU A 10 -20.09 42.84 -17.94
C LEU A 10 -19.40 42.18 -16.74
N GLU A 11 -18.85 42.98 -15.86
CA GLU A 11 -18.12 42.50 -14.69
C GLU A 11 -19.00 41.70 -13.70
N PRO A 12 -20.21 42.18 -13.32
CA PRO A 12 -21.14 41.37 -12.52
C PRO A 12 -21.55 40.07 -13.19
N THR A 13 -21.79 40.07 -14.52
CA THR A 13 -22.20 38.88 -15.26
C THR A 13 -21.09 37.83 -15.28
N VAL A 14 -19.83 38.22 -15.54
CA VAL A 14 -18.68 37.33 -15.49
C VAL A 14 -18.51 36.75 -14.11
N THR A 15 -18.54 37.59 -13.07
CA THR A 15 -18.41 37.16 -11.67
C THR A 15 -19.50 36.16 -11.29
N LEU A 16 -20.76 36.38 -11.67
CA LEU A 16 -21.86 35.44 -11.41
C LEU A 16 -21.66 34.11 -12.12
N SER A 17 -21.21 34.14 -13.39
CA SER A 17 -20.92 32.93 -14.17
C SER A 17 -19.79 32.11 -13.54
N LEU A 18 -18.71 32.79 -13.11
CA LEU A 18 -17.58 32.14 -12.43
C LEU A 18 -18.01 31.55 -11.08
N ALA A 19 -18.81 32.28 -10.30
CA ALA A 19 -19.34 31.77 -9.02
C ALA A 19 -20.19 30.50 -9.23
N GLY A 20 -21.04 30.48 -10.26
CA GLY A 20 -21.78 29.29 -10.63
C GLY A 20 -20.89 28.11 -11.06
N ALA A 21 -19.78 28.41 -11.75
CA ALA A 21 -18.81 27.39 -12.11
C ALA A 21 -18.10 26.81 -10.88
N VAL A 22 -17.63 27.65 -9.94
CA VAL A 22 -17.03 27.22 -8.65
C VAL A 22 -17.99 26.32 -7.88
N GLN A 23 -19.27 26.68 -7.82
CA GLN A 23 -20.27 25.86 -7.12
C GLN A 23 -20.45 24.48 -7.76
N ARG A 24 -20.46 24.40 -9.10
CA ARG A 24 -20.51 23.10 -9.83
C ARG A 24 -19.24 22.27 -9.60
N MET A 25 -18.06 22.92 -9.56
CA MET A 25 -16.78 22.26 -9.29
C MET A 25 -16.73 21.72 -7.86
N ALA A 26 -17.20 22.51 -6.87
CA ALA A 26 -17.27 22.07 -5.48
C ALA A 26 -18.14 20.80 -5.31
N LYS A 27 -19.28 20.71 -6.03
CA LYS A 27 -20.11 19.49 -6.05
C LYS A 27 -19.38 18.27 -6.62
N LYS A 28 -18.33 18.48 -7.41
CA LYS A 28 -17.44 17.43 -7.96
C LYS A 28 -16.15 17.25 -7.16
N HIS A 29 -16.13 17.72 -5.90
CA HIS A 29 -14.99 17.68 -4.99
C HIS A 29 -13.76 18.47 -5.46
N ALA A 30 -13.94 19.44 -6.39
CA ALA A 30 -12.89 20.34 -6.81
C ALA A 30 -13.06 21.69 -6.12
N LEU A 31 -12.23 21.94 -5.09
CA LEU A 31 -12.29 23.17 -4.30
C LEU A 31 -11.40 24.25 -4.92
N ILE A 32 -12.04 25.33 -5.41
CA ILE A 32 -11.35 26.50 -5.95
C ILE A 32 -11.35 27.63 -4.91
N LYS A 33 -10.16 28.09 -4.56
CA LYS A 33 -9.98 29.16 -3.54
C LYS A 33 -10.04 30.59 -4.10
N ARG A 34 -9.79 30.76 -5.40
CA ARG A 34 -9.80 32.09 -6.07
C ARG A 34 -10.61 32.02 -7.34
N LEU A 35 -11.52 32.98 -7.55
CA LEU A 35 -12.39 33.04 -8.73
C LEU A 35 -11.60 33.11 -10.05
N SER A 36 -10.53 33.90 -10.08
CA SER A 36 -9.63 34.02 -11.24
C SER A 36 -8.99 32.68 -11.67
N SER A 37 -8.82 31.75 -10.74
CA SER A 37 -8.26 30.42 -11.06
C SER A 37 -9.20 29.58 -11.92
N VAL A 38 -10.51 29.85 -11.95
CA VAL A 38 -11.47 29.14 -12.80
C VAL A 38 -11.25 29.50 -14.26
N GLU A 39 -11.00 30.76 -14.56
CA GLU A 39 -10.71 31.25 -15.91
C GLU A 39 -9.40 30.64 -16.42
N THR A 40 -8.34 30.70 -15.61
CA THR A 40 -7.04 30.11 -15.94
C THR A 40 -7.17 28.60 -16.19
N LEU A 41 -7.95 27.90 -15.36
CA LEU A 41 -8.18 26.47 -15.53
C LEU A 41 -8.92 26.15 -16.84
N GLY A 42 -9.89 27.01 -17.21
CA GLY A 42 -10.67 26.87 -18.46
C GLY A 42 -9.83 27.05 -19.73
N SER A 43 -8.72 27.77 -19.65
CA SER A 43 -7.77 28.01 -20.77
C SER A 43 -6.58 27.05 -20.78
N THR A 44 -6.53 26.07 -19.86
CA THR A 44 -5.42 25.13 -19.74
C THR A 44 -5.37 24.20 -20.96
N SER A 45 -4.24 24.15 -21.63
CA SER A 45 -3.97 23.27 -22.79
C SER A 45 -3.08 22.07 -22.44
N VAL A 46 -2.38 22.11 -21.31
CA VAL A 46 -1.47 21.05 -20.86
C VAL A 46 -1.75 20.72 -19.41
N ILE A 47 -1.86 19.42 -19.10
CA ILE A 47 -2.04 18.92 -17.75
C ILE A 47 -0.81 18.07 -17.39
N CYS A 48 -0.08 18.51 -16.36
CA CYS A 48 1.01 17.72 -15.76
C CYS A 48 0.47 17.05 -14.49
N SER A 49 0.50 15.73 -14.45
CA SER A 49 0.00 14.94 -13.33
C SER A 49 1.07 14.05 -12.75
N ASP A 50 1.18 13.99 -11.43
CA ASP A 50 1.97 12.94 -10.78
C ASP A 50 1.24 11.60 -10.89
N LYS A 51 2.01 10.51 -10.94
CA LYS A 51 1.47 9.16 -11.01
C LYS A 51 0.89 8.71 -9.66
N THR A 52 1.70 8.83 -8.62
CA THR A 52 1.42 8.19 -7.32
C THR A 52 0.39 8.96 -6.51
N GLY A 53 -0.72 8.30 -6.14
CA GLY A 53 -1.81 8.92 -5.38
C GLY A 53 -2.73 9.83 -6.20
N THR A 54 -2.43 10.04 -7.50
CA THR A 54 -3.27 10.83 -8.42
C THR A 54 -3.84 9.94 -9.52
N LEU A 55 -2.98 9.32 -10.32
CA LEU A 55 -3.40 8.34 -11.33
C LEU A 55 -3.57 6.94 -10.74
N THR A 56 -2.85 6.65 -9.67
CA THR A 56 -2.95 5.40 -8.90
C THR A 56 -3.50 5.69 -7.50
N LYS A 57 -4.00 4.66 -6.83
CA LYS A 57 -4.54 4.73 -5.46
C LYS A 57 -3.45 4.78 -4.38
N ASN A 58 -2.17 4.73 -4.76
CA ASN A 58 -1.05 4.54 -3.82
C ASN A 58 -1.23 3.31 -2.91
N GLU A 59 -1.86 2.27 -3.44
CA GLU A 59 -2.06 0.99 -2.77
C GLU A 59 -1.16 -0.05 -3.44
N MET A 60 -0.38 -0.75 -2.63
CA MET A 60 0.41 -1.89 -3.11
C MET A 60 -0.37 -3.18 -2.91
N THR A 61 -0.23 -4.10 -3.85
CA THR A 61 -0.91 -5.40 -3.80
C THR A 61 0.05 -6.48 -4.26
N VAL A 62 0.26 -7.50 -3.43
CA VAL A 62 0.98 -8.71 -3.85
C VAL A 62 0.10 -9.46 -4.85
N LYS A 63 0.63 -9.69 -6.05
CA LYS A 63 -0.05 -10.44 -7.12
C LYS A 63 0.48 -11.86 -7.26
N GLU A 64 1.74 -12.07 -6.93
CA GLU A 64 2.39 -13.35 -7.05
C GLU A 64 3.39 -13.55 -5.91
N LEU A 65 3.49 -14.78 -5.43
CA LEU A 65 4.51 -15.26 -4.52
C LEU A 65 5.30 -16.35 -5.23
N TRP A 66 6.59 -16.29 -5.11
CA TRP A 66 7.47 -17.28 -5.70
C TRP A 66 8.31 -17.92 -4.62
N THR A 67 8.38 -19.24 -4.64
CA THR A 67 9.34 -20.05 -3.89
C THR A 67 10.24 -20.78 -4.89
N LEU A 68 11.30 -21.41 -4.45
CA LEU A 68 12.23 -22.08 -5.36
C LEU A 68 11.55 -23.10 -6.28
N GLU A 69 10.47 -23.74 -5.81
CA GLU A 69 9.80 -24.83 -6.51
C GLU A 69 8.46 -24.43 -7.13
N LYS A 70 7.81 -23.41 -6.59
CA LYS A 70 6.42 -23.09 -6.91
C LYS A 70 6.15 -21.59 -7.02
N SER A 71 5.17 -21.28 -7.85
CA SER A 71 4.63 -19.95 -8.01
C SER A 71 3.17 -19.94 -7.58
N TYR A 72 2.77 -18.94 -6.78
CA TYR A 72 1.42 -18.79 -6.26
C TYR A 72 0.84 -17.46 -6.72
N HIS A 73 -0.34 -17.51 -7.32
CA HIS A 73 -1.07 -16.32 -7.71
C HIS A 73 -1.95 -15.82 -6.56
N VAL A 74 -1.95 -14.51 -6.31
CA VAL A 74 -2.75 -13.86 -5.25
C VAL A 74 -3.85 -13.02 -5.86
N SER A 75 -5.10 -13.37 -5.55
CA SER A 75 -6.28 -12.62 -6.00
C SER A 75 -6.67 -11.49 -5.04
N GLY A 76 -7.52 -10.59 -5.53
CA GLY A 76 -7.97 -9.40 -4.79
C GLY A 76 -7.01 -8.22 -4.92
N GLU A 77 -7.49 -7.03 -4.51
CA GLU A 77 -6.78 -5.75 -4.67
C GLU A 77 -6.83 -4.92 -3.39
N GLY A 78 -5.85 -4.03 -3.26
CA GLY A 78 -5.73 -3.10 -2.14
C GLY A 78 -5.54 -3.80 -0.81
N TYR A 79 -5.93 -3.11 0.28
CA TYR A 79 -5.72 -3.59 1.64
C TYR A 79 -6.86 -4.43 2.20
N ALA A 80 -7.91 -4.67 1.42
CA ALA A 80 -8.98 -5.58 1.84
C ALA A 80 -8.45 -7.03 1.90
N VAL A 81 -8.69 -7.68 3.04
CA VAL A 81 -8.31 -9.08 3.26
C VAL A 81 -9.27 -10.04 2.51
N ARG A 82 -9.67 -9.65 1.30
CA ARG A 82 -10.51 -10.45 0.41
C ARG A 82 -9.65 -11.00 -0.72
N GLY A 83 -9.76 -12.30 -0.96
CA GLY A 83 -8.99 -12.98 -2.00
C GLY A 83 -8.39 -14.27 -1.47
N HIS A 84 -7.64 -14.93 -2.33
CA HIS A 84 -7.07 -16.26 -2.08
C HIS A 84 -5.68 -16.35 -2.68
N ILE A 85 -4.85 -17.21 -2.09
CA ILE A 85 -3.60 -17.66 -2.67
C ILE A 85 -3.90 -18.95 -3.44
N LYS A 86 -3.41 -19.07 -4.65
CA LYS A 86 -3.67 -20.20 -5.55
C LYS A 86 -2.39 -20.76 -6.14
N GLU A 87 -2.30 -22.07 -6.21
CA GLU A 87 -1.35 -22.81 -7.04
C GLU A 87 -2.14 -23.40 -8.23
N GLY A 88 -1.97 -22.82 -9.41
CA GLY A 88 -2.82 -23.11 -10.56
C GLY A 88 -4.32 -22.88 -10.24
N PRO A 89 -5.20 -23.89 -10.40
CA PRO A 89 -6.62 -23.76 -10.09
C PRO A 89 -6.94 -23.92 -8.59
N THR A 90 -6.00 -24.44 -7.78
CA THR A 90 -6.24 -24.88 -6.40
C THR A 90 -6.00 -23.73 -5.41
N HIS A 91 -6.89 -23.57 -4.44
CA HIS A 91 -6.70 -22.65 -3.32
C HIS A 91 -5.77 -23.28 -2.29
N ILE A 92 -4.73 -22.54 -1.89
CA ILE A 92 -3.74 -23.00 -0.91
C ILE A 92 -3.84 -22.10 0.34
N PHE A 93 -3.75 -22.73 1.50
CA PHE A 93 -3.66 -22.05 2.79
C PHE A 93 -2.27 -22.25 3.41
N ALA A 94 -1.80 -21.24 4.14
CA ALA A 94 -0.49 -21.32 4.78
C ALA A 94 -0.34 -22.53 5.74
N LYS A 95 -1.43 -22.93 6.40
CA LYS A 95 -1.43 -24.11 7.30
C LYS A 95 -1.15 -25.44 6.61
N ASP A 96 -1.36 -25.51 5.28
CA ASP A 96 -1.25 -26.72 4.48
C ASP A 96 0.06 -26.75 3.67
N ASN A 97 0.93 -25.73 3.83
CA ASN A 97 2.20 -25.63 3.12
C ASN A 97 3.22 -24.82 3.95
N ASP A 98 4.17 -25.52 4.54
CA ASP A 98 5.16 -24.92 5.46
C ASP A 98 6.07 -23.92 4.75
N THR A 99 6.50 -24.17 3.52
CA THR A 99 7.31 -23.23 2.74
C THR A 99 6.56 -21.92 2.49
N LEU A 100 5.30 -22.00 2.08
CA LEU A 100 4.45 -20.80 1.89
C LEU A 100 4.23 -20.08 3.20
N LYS A 101 3.99 -20.81 4.30
CA LYS A 101 3.82 -20.22 5.64
C LYS A 101 5.05 -19.41 6.05
N GLU A 102 6.25 -19.96 5.88
CA GLU A 102 7.49 -19.27 6.23
C GLU A 102 7.74 -18.02 5.38
N VAL A 103 7.43 -18.05 4.08
CA VAL A 103 7.50 -16.85 3.22
C VAL A 103 6.56 -15.76 3.71
N LEU A 104 5.31 -16.12 4.06
CA LEU A 104 4.32 -15.16 4.55
C LEU A 104 4.70 -14.60 5.93
N LEU A 105 5.19 -15.45 6.84
CA LEU A 105 5.67 -15.05 8.16
C LEU A 105 6.91 -14.17 8.05
N GLY A 106 7.85 -14.48 7.16
CA GLY A 106 9.01 -13.65 6.88
C GLY A 106 8.63 -12.24 6.45
N GLY A 107 7.59 -12.11 5.61
CA GLY A 107 7.01 -10.84 5.23
C GLY A 107 6.44 -10.07 6.42
N VAL A 108 5.66 -10.73 7.29
CA VAL A 108 5.03 -10.12 8.49
C VAL A 108 6.06 -9.70 9.53
N PHE A 109 7.03 -10.56 9.80
CA PHE A 109 7.99 -10.33 10.88
C PHE A 109 9.03 -9.28 10.54
N ALA A 110 9.42 -9.17 9.27
CA ALA A 110 10.31 -8.12 8.78
C ALA A 110 9.54 -6.85 8.36
N ASP A 111 8.43 -6.51 9.03
CA ASP A 111 7.52 -5.44 8.65
C ASP A 111 7.27 -4.48 9.81
N ASN A 112 7.19 -3.19 9.51
CA ASN A 112 6.83 -2.13 10.45
C ASN A 112 5.43 -1.56 10.19
N ALA A 113 4.81 -1.88 9.05
CA ALA A 113 3.45 -1.48 8.77
C ALA A 113 2.44 -2.33 9.53
N ARG A 114 1.23 -1.80 9.69
CA ARG A 114 0.08 -2.50 10.29
C ARG A 114 -1.18 -2.13 9.55
N ILE A 115 -2.09 -3.10 9.47
CA ILE A 115 -3.41 -2.92 8.88
C ILE A 115 -4.42 -2.68 9.98
N GLN A 116 -5.16 -1.58 9.84
CA GLN A 116 -6.31 -1.28 10.68
C GLN A 116 -7.59 -1.80 10.02
N LYS A 117 -8.37 -2.57 10.78
CA LYS A 117 -9.68 -3.05 10.33
C LYS A 117 -10.66 -1.88 10.19
N PRO A 118 -11.63 -1.99 9.27
CA PRO A 118 -12.68 -0.98 9.14
C PRO A 118 -13.42 -0.77 10.47
N ASP A 119 -13.69 0.48 10.79
CA ASP A 119 -14.49 0.91 11.92
C ASP A 119 -15.64 1.84 11.49
N LYS A 120 -16.41 2.40 12.45
CA LYS A 120 -17.54 3.30 12.17
C LYS A 120 -17.10 4.62 11.51
N GLN A 121 -15.89 5.09 11.77
CA GLN A 121 -15.35 6.34 11.24
C GLN A 121 -14.64 6.09 9.90
N HIS A 122 -14.03 4.92 9.74
CA HIS A 122 -13.25 4.52 8.58
C HIS A 122 -13.80 3.20 8.00
N PRO A 123 -14.73 3.25 7.04
CA PRO A 123 -15.39 2.06 6.50
C PRO A 123 -14.50 1.20 5.59
N ARG A 124 -13.23 1.58 5.40
CA ARG A 124 -12.24 0.84 4.61
C ARG A 124 -11.04 0.49 5.47
N TYR A 125 -10.33 -0.56 5.09
CA TYR A 125 -9.03 -0.87 5.67
C TYR A 125 -8.08 0.31 5.48
N GLN A 126 -7.39 0.67 6.55
CA GLN A 126 -6.34 1.68 6.54
C GLN A 126 -5.00 1.04 6.85
N ILE A 127 -3.94 1.72 6.51
CA ILE A 127 -2.58 1.30 6.83
C ILE A 127 -1.91 2.31 7.75
N LEU A 128 -1.08 1.82 8.64
CA LEU A 128 -0.08 2.56 9.38
C LEU A 128 1.29 2.10 8.89
N GLY A 129 2.11 3.01 8.37
CA GLY A 129 3.43 2.69 7.82
C GLY A 129 3.49 2.73 6.29
N ASP A 130 4.49 2.06 5.74
CA ASP A 130 4.78 2.06 4.29
C ASP A 130 3.80 1.16 3.52
N PRO A 131 3.23 1.63 2.39
CA PRO A 131 2.38 0.83 1.52
C PRO A 131 3.02 -0.47 1.00
N ASN A 132 4.33 -0.45 0.74
CA ASN A 132 5.07 -1.63 0.29
C ASN A 132 5.16 -2.69 1.39
N GLU A 133 5.18 -2.29 2.64
CA GLU A 133 5.19 -3.19 3.78
C GLU A 133 3.79 -3.71 4.09
N ALA A 134 2.79 -2.83 4.13
CA ALA A 134 1.41 -3.20 4.45
C ALA A 134 0.84 -4.30 3.55
N CYS A 135 1.24 -4.37 2.27
CA CYS A 135 0.77 -5.42 1.36
C CYS A 135 1.25 -6.82 1.77
N LEU A 136 2.35 -6.94 2.53
CA LEU A 136 2.87 -8.21 3.04
C LEU A 136 1.96 -8.75 4.16
N GLU A 137 1.49 -7.89 5.05
CA GLU A 137 0.50 -8.28 6.06
C GLU A 137 -0.84 -8.69 5.41
N VAL A 138 -1.28 -7.96 4.36
CA VAL A 138 -2.51 -8.33 3.63
C VAL A 138 -2.41 -9.73 3.03
N VAL A 139 -1.30 -10.05 2.39
CA VAL A 139 -1.15 -11.37 1.75
C VAL A 139 -1.05 -12.49 2.79
N ALA A 140 -0.41 -12.27 3.92
CA ALA A 140 -0.37 -13.24 5.03
C ALA A 140 -1.78 -13.55 5.55
N ARG A 141 -2.62 -12.52 5.74
CA ARG A 141 -4.03 -12.70 6.13
C ARG A 141 -4.87 -13.39 5.04
N LYS A 142 -4.60 -13.18 3.76
CA LYS A 142 -5.22 -13.95 2.66
C LYS A 142 -4.82 -15.42 2.73
N GLY A 143 -3.59 -15.73 3.17
CA GLY A 143 -3.11 -17.08 3.48
C GLY A 143 -3.70 -17.69 4.75
N LYS A 144 -4.59 -16.98 5.45
CA LYS A 144 -5.22 -17.36 6.73
C LYS A 144 -4.25 -17.47 7.91
N ILE A 145 -3.20 -16.67 7.90
CA ILE A 145 -2.33 -16.47 9.07
C ILE A 145 -3.03 -15.51 10.03
N ASP A 146 -3.10 -15.89 11.30
CA ASP A 146 -3.47 -15.00 12.40
C ASP A 146 -2.21 -14.20 12.79
N VAL A 147 -2.09 -13.03 12.17
CA VAL A 147 -0.89 -12.18 12.28
C VAL A 147 -0.68 -11.72 13.73
N GLU A 148 -1.77 -11.37 14.42
CA GLU A 148 -1.71 -10.93 15.81
C GLU A 148 -1.16 -12.04 16.72
N ALA A 149 -1.70 -13.24 16.59
CA ALA A 149 -1.26 -14.38 17.39
C ALA A 149 0.19 -14.80 17.09
N GLU A 150 0.63 -14.75 15.83
CA GLU A 150 2.02 -15.09 15.47
C GLU A 150 3.00 -14.04 15.98
N VAL A 151 2.67 -12.75 15.90
CA VAL A 151 3.51 -11.66 16.43
C VAL A 151 3.60 -11.70 17.96
N GLU A 152 2.51 -12.07 18.65
CA GLU A 152 2.51 -12.21 20.11
C GLU A 152 3.37 -13.38 20.60
N LYS A 153 3.34 -14.51 19.89
CA LYS A 153 4.19 -15.68 20.22
C LYS A 153 5.68 -15.40 20.05
N THR A 154 6.04 -14.58 19.09
CA THR A 154 7.44 -14.34 18.71
C THR A 154 7.78 -12.86 18.82
N PRO A 155 8.03 -12.34 20.03
CA PRO A 155 8.29 -10.93 20.25
C PRO A 155 9.58 -10.49 19.56
N ARG A 156 9.53 -9.29 18.96
CA ARG A 156 10.67 -8.64 18.36
C ARG A 156 11.69 -8.24 19.41
N VAL A 157 12.94 -8.68 19.23
CA VAL A 157 14.05 -8.38 20.15
C VAL A 157 14.92 -7.25 19.60
N LYS A 158 15.20 -7.25 18.31
CA LYS A 158 16.06 -6.24 17.66
C LYS A 158 15.67 -6.02 16.22
N GLU A 159 15.88 -4.81 15.76
CA GLU A 159 15.75 -4.43 14.36
C GLU A 159 17.08 -3.84 13.86
N LEU A 160 17.46 -4.26 12.68
CA LEU A 160 18.45 -3.62 11.83
C LEU A 160 17.68 -2.95 10.68
N PRO A 161 17.40 -1.64 10.75
CA PRO A 161 16.56 -0.95 9.79
C PRO A 161 17.08 -1.07 8.36
N PHE A 162 16.23 -0.73 7.40
CA PHE A 162 16.64 -0.70 6.01
C PHE A 162 17.82 0.26 5.82
N ASP A 163 18.83 -0.25 5.13
CA ASP A 163 20.02 0.50 4.79
C ASP A 163 20.26 0.39 3.28
N SER A 164 20.42 1.54 2.62
CA SER A 164 20.54 1.62 1.17
C SER A 164 21.83 1.00 0.62
N SER A 165 22.89 0.92 1.45
CA SER A 165 24.14 0.26 1.07
C SER A 165 24.02 -1.27 1.12
N ARG A 166 23.32 -1.78 2.14
CA ARG A 166 22.99 -3.21 2.28
C ARG A 166 21.81 -3.64 1.40
N LYS A 167 20.91 -2.70 1.07
CA LYS A 167 19.63 -2.91 0.37
C LYS A 167 18.71 -3.93 1.06
N MET A 168 18.76 -4.02 2.38
CA MET A 168 17.96 -4.95 3.18
C MET A 168 17.73 -4.42 4.60
N MET A 169 16.67 -4.92 5.23
CA MET A 169 16.43 -4.80 6.67
C MET A 169 16.33 -6.19 7.29
N THR A 170 16.63 -6.29 8.59
CA THR A 170 16.54 -7.54 9.34
C THR A 170 15.86 -7.28 10.68
N VAL A 171 14.90 -8.13 11.02
CA VAL A 171 14.27 -8.15 12.34
C VAL A 171 14.64 -9.46 13.02
N ILE A 172 15.05 -9.38 14.27
CA ILE A 172 15.38 -10.54 15.09
C ILE A 172 14.23 -10.75 16.08
N GLN A 173 13.68 -11.95 16.07
CA GLN A 173 12.59 -12.34 16.97
C GLN A 173 13.05 -13.44 17.92
N SER A 174 12.46 -13.48 19.11
CA SER A 174 12.65 -14.56 20.07
C SER A 174 11.71 -15.70 19.75
N SER A 175 12.20 -16.93 19.72
CA SER A 175 11.37 -18.12 19.57
C SER A 175 10.89 -18.59 20.94
N ASP A 176 9.60 -18.50 21.20
CA ASP A 176 8.86 -19.10 22.34
C ASP A 176 9.51 -18.91 23.73
N GLY A 177 10.08 -17.72 24.01
CA GLY A 177 10.72 -17.46 25.30
C GLY A 177 12.00 -18.27 25.57
N THR A 178 12.47 -19.04 24.58
CA THR A 178 13.77 -19.72 24.61
C THR A 178 14.89 -18.75 24.20
N HIS A 179 16.15 -19.05 24.54
CA HIS A 179 17.30 -18.28 24.06
C HIS A 179 17.62 -18.48 22.56
N ARG A 180 16.61 -18.89 21.77
CA ARG A 180 16.74 -19.02 20.31
C ARG A 180 16.21 -17.76 19.66
N PHE A 181 16.95 -17.28 18.68
CA PHE A 181 16.63 -16.06 17.94
C PHE A 181 16.52 -16.39 16.45
N ASN A 182 15.42 -15.95 15.83
CA ASN A 182 15.19 -16.12 14.40
C ASN A 182 15.33 -14.75 13.71
N PRO A 183 16.32 -14.57 12.83
CA PRO A 183 16.43 -13.39 12.00
C PRO A 183 15.54 -13.53 10.76
N TYR A 184 14.71 -12.54 10.50
CA TYR A 184 13.92 -12.40 9.29
C TYR A 184 14.46 -11.21 8.49
N THR A 185 14.86 -11.45 7.26
CA THR A 185 15.47 -10.44 6.40
C THR A 185 14.68 -10.26 5.13
N LYS A 186 14.36 -9.00 4.79
CA LYS A 186 13.80 -8.63 3.48
C LYS A 186 14.68 -7.59 2.80
N GLY A 187 14.68 -7.58 1.47
CA GLY A 187 15.49 -6.63 0.71
C GLY A 187 15.55 -6.97 -0.77
N ALA A 188 16.51 -6.36 -1.46
CA ALA A 188 16.73 -6.62 -2.87
C ALA A 188 17.08 -8.12 -3.08
N PRO A 189 16.40 -8.82 -4.01
CA PRO A 189 16.52 -10.27 -4.15
C PRO A 189 17.98 -10.76 -4.26
N ASN A 190 18.76 -10.15 -5.12
CA ASN A 190 20.17 -10.53 -5.30
C ASN A 190 20.98 -10.40 -3.99
N CYS A 191 20.75 -9.31 -3.24
CA CYS A 191 21.48 -9.08 -1.99
C CYS A 191 21.10 -10.08 -0.88
N VAL A 192 19.85 -10.57 -0.89
CA VAL A 192 19.39 -11.58 0.08
C VAL A 192 19.86 -12.96 -0.35
N VAL A 193 19.68 -13.33 -1.61
CA VAL A 193 20.05 -14.66 -2.13
C VAL A 193 21.55 -14.92 -2.02
N ASP A 194 22.40 -13.91 -2.28
CA ASP A 194 23.86 -14.04 -2.14
C ASP A 194 24.33 -14.37 -0.70
N LYS A 195 23.44 -14.19 0.28
CA LYS A 195 23.72 -14.53 1.70
C LYS A 195 23.12 -15.86 2.13
N CYS A 196 22.33 -16.48 1.28
CA CYS A 196 21.70 -17.76 1.58
C CYS A 196 22.70 -18.90 1.32
N THR A 197 22.83 -19.81 2.27
CA THR A 197 23.64 -21.04 2.14
C THR A 197 22.76 -22.28 1.93
N SER A 198 21.46 -22.16 2.13
CA SER A 198 20.47 -23.21 1.99
C SER A 198 19.10 -22.62 1.66
N TYR A 199 18.17 -23.46 1.29
CA TYR A 199 16.78 -23.08 1.06
C TYR A 199 15.84 -24.10 1.71
N LEU A 200 14.64 -23.67 2.01
CA LEU A 200 13.56 -24.50 2.54
C LEU A 200 12.79 -25.12 1.37
N CYS A 201 12.63 -26.45 1.41
CA CYS A 201 11.89 -27.23 0.43
C CYS A 201 10.95 -28.17 1.19
N ASP A 202 9.66 -28.11 0.89
CA ASP A 202 8.60 -28.94 1.49
C ASP A 202 8.63 -29.05 3.04
N GLY A 203 9.11 -28.01 3.71
CA GLY A 203 9.24 -27.94 5.16
C GLY A 203 10.52 -28.57 5.66
#